data_4cecac3fae7ae6e325c8cbcffbc77e03
#
_entry.id   4cecac3fae7ae6e325c8cbcffbc77e03
#
_cell.length_a   1.000
_cell.length_b   1.000
_cell.length_c   1.000
_cell.angle_alpha   90.00
_cell.angle_beta   90.00
_cell.angle_gamma   90.00
#
_symmetry.space_group_name_H-M   'P 1'
#
loop_
_entity.id
_entity.type
_entity.pdbx_description
1 polymer ?
#
loop_
_entity_poly.entity_id
_entity_poly.type
_entity_poly.pdbx_seq_one_letter_code
_entity_poly.pdbx_strand_id
1 'polypeptide(L)'
;LANCFGPEDIDTAMQSGARGVGLLRSSYMMLPGRILDEQEQFYFYSSCLAAAQGCPVTVRTFDFGADRTMADAYQGVQSSKLGLRGIRNSLRNPRQFETQICALMRAAARGPLRVMFPMVTEVEDWDAAMHIVEHCRQSLRERGVPFNEKTPFGVMLSVPSACLTAEEFVAHGCDFLVIGTNDLTQYTHAADRELASAERYYRPASPAMKKLIAMVMEAAKAGNVPVTICGLAVGNPVNTVQYLQMGLRSFSVSPQNLLRTKKTLLEADAHPDDAELE
;
A
#
# COMPACT_ATOMS: atom_id res chain seq x y z
N LEU A 1 -1.38 4.08 11.89
CA LEU A 1 -2.09 3.08 11.09
C LEU A 1 -1.42 1.72 11.21
N ALA A 2 -2.15 0.64 10.90
CA ALA A 2 -1.62 -0.72 10.96
C ALA A 2 -1.46 -1.34 9.55
N ASN A 3 -0.47 -2.27 9.45
CA ASN A 3 -0.33 -3.19 8.33
C ASN A 3 -0.99 -4.52 8.71
N CYS A 4 -2.00 -4.96 7.97
CA CYS A 4 -2.82 -6.13 8.28
C CYS A 4 -2.95 -7.06 7.07
N PHE A 5 -3.35 -8.29 7.33
CA PHE A 5 -3.60 -9.32 6.32
C PHE A 5 -5.06 -9.77 6.27
N GLY A 6 -5.84 -9.50 7.32
CA GLY A 6 -7.24 -9.88 7.43
C GLY A 6 -7.94 -9.27 8.64
N PRO A 7 -9.22 -9.65 8.87
CA PRO A 7 -10.03 -9.09 9.94
C PRO A 7 -9.43 -9.28 11.35
N GLU A 8 -8.84 -10.44 11.63
CA GLU A 8 -8.25 -10.77 12.94
C GLU A 8 -7.06 -9.85 13.29
N ASP A 9 -6.19 -9.57 12.29
CA ASP A 9 -5.10 -8.61 12.48
C ASP A 9 -5.63 -7.20 12.71
N ILE A 10 -6.72 -6.83 12.02
CA ILE A 10 -7.36 -5.53 12.18
C ILE A 10 -7.92 -5.39 13.59
N ASP A 11 -8.66 -6.38 14.09
CA ASP A 11 -9.16 -6.38 15.46
C ASP A 11 -8.04 -6.20 16.48
N THR A 12 -6.94 -6.96 16.35
CA THR A 12 -5.75 -6.84 17.17
C THR A 12 -5.14 -5.43 17.12
N ALA A 13 -5.05 -4.86 15.93
CA ALA A 13 -4.53 -3.52 15.73
C ALA A 13 -5.43 -2.45 16.36
N MET A 14 -6.76 -2.57 16.21
CA MET A 14 -7.71 -1.64 16.83
C MET A 14 -7.65 -1.68 18.35
N GLN A 15 -7.59 -2.88 18.96
CA GLN A 15 -7.39 -3.08 20.40
C GLN A 15 -6.07 -2.46 20.88
N SER A 16 -5.03 -2.48 20.05
CA SER A 16 -3.75 -1.80 20.30
C SER A 16 -3.77 -0.30 20.04
N GLY A 17 -4.95 0.27 19.74
CA GLY A 17 -5.16 1.69 19.53
C GLY A 17 -4.77 2.20 18.14
N ALA A 18 -4.78 1.37 17.10
CA ALA A 18 -4.66 1.86 15.72
C ALA A 18 -5.81 2.82 15.39
N ARG A 19 -5.54 3.79 14.52
CA ARG A 19 -6.55 4.72 13.99
C ARG A 19 -6.94 4.39 12.55
N GLY A 20 -6.77 3.12 12.16
CA GLY A 20 -7.11 2.59 10.85
C GLY A 20 -6.03 1.67 10.30
N VAL A 21 -6.28 1.16 9.10
CA VAL A 21 -5.40 0.26 8.35
C VAL A 21 -4.78 1.05 7.20
N GLY A 22 -3.46 1.26 7.25
CA GLY A 22 -2.73 1.95 6.19
C GLY A 22 -2.28 1.00 5.06
N LEU A 23 -2.24 -0.30 5.35
CA LEU A 23 -1.95 -1.33 4.35
C LEU A 23 -2.68 -2.63 4.71
N LEU A 24 -3.76 -2.94 4.01
CA LEU A 24 -4.33 -4.29 3.97
C LEU A 24 -3.76 -5.02 2.75
N ARG A 25 -3.05 -6.14 3.01
CA ARG A 25 -2.43 -6.97 1.96
C ARG A 25 -3.42 -8.01 1.45
N SER A 26 -4.16 -7.69 0.40
CA SER A 26 -5.21 -8.54 -0.15
C SER A 26 -4.73 -9.89 -0.72
N SER A 27 -3.45 -10.01 -1.05
CA SER A 27 -2.91 -11.28 -1.60
C SER A 27 -3.04 -12.49 -0.65
N TYR A 28 -3.24 -12.25 0.64
CA TYR A 28 -3.41 -13.31 1.64
C TYR A 28 -4.80 -13.98 1.63
N MET A 29 -5.81 -13.35 1.02
CA MET A 29 -7.12 -13.99 0.87
C MET A 29 -7.17 -15.04 -0.26
N MET A 30 -6.11 -15.16 -1.05
CA MET A 30 -6.06 -16.12 -2.13
C MET A 30 -5.89 -17.54 -1.60
N LEU A 31 -6.79 -18.42 -1.99
CA LEU A 31 -6.76 -19.84 -1.64
C LEU A 31 -5.92 -20.63 -2.66
N PRO A 32 -5.35 -21.78 -2.26
CA PRO A 32 -4.65 -22.69 -3.18
C PRO A 32 -5.50 -23.09 -4.38
N GLY A 33 -4.98 -22.85 -5.59
CA GLY A 33 -5.62 -23.29 -6.82
C GLY A 33 -6.93 -22.56 -7.18
N ARG A 34 -7.30 -21.46 -6.43
CA ARG A 34 -8.55 -20.75 -6.64
C ARG A 34 -8.41 -19.25 -6.43
N ILE A 35 -8.90 -18.49 -7.39
CA ILE A 35 -9.13 -17.05 -7.25
C ILE A 35 -10.55 -16.87 -6.72
N LEU A 36 -10.71 -16.08 -5.67
CA LEU A 36 -12.02 -15.74 -5.13
C LEU A 36 -12.81 -14.91 -6.15
N ASP A 37 -14.09 -15.21 -6.26
CA ASP A 37 -15.01 -14.43 -7.09
C ASP A 37 -15.31 -13.05 -6.48
N GLU A 38 -16.07 -12.21 -7.20
CA GLU A 38 -16.42 -10.85 -6.78
C GLU A 38 -17.17 -10.85 -5.43
N GLN A 39 -18.07 -11.83 -5.22
CA GLN A 39 -18.88 -11.90 -4.02
C GLN A 39 -18.07 -12.30 -2.78
N GLU A 40 -17.18 -13.26 -2.96
CA GLU A 40 -16.28 -13.71 -1.90
C GLU A 40 -15.30 -12.63 -1.48
N GLN A 41 -14.70 -11.92 -2.47
CA GLN A 41 -13.84 -10.77 -2.21
C GLN A 41 -14.61 -9.64 -1.50
N PHE A 42 -15.81 -9.34 -1.94
CA PHE A 42 -16.67 -8.36 -1.30
C PHE A 42 -16.94 -8.69 0.18
N TYR A 43 -17.22 -9.94 0.51
CA TYR A 43 -17.40 -10.37 1.90
C TYR A 43 -16.14 -10.22 2.72
N PHE A 44 -14.99 -10.60 2.17
CA PHE A 44 -13.71 -10.43 2.84
C PHE A 44 -13.42 -8.96 3.18
N TYR A 45 -13.55 -8.07 2.19
CA TYR A 45 -13.32 -6.63 2.44
C TYR A 45 -14.35 -6.02 3.39
N SER A 46 -15.60 -6.48 3.31
CA SER A 46 -16.65 -6.04 4.24
C SER A 46 -16.36 -6.47 5.68
N SER A 47 -15.83 -7.69 5.88
CA SER A 47 -15.41 -8.16 7.20
C SER A 47 -14.23 -7.36 7.74
N CYS A 48 -13.27 -6.99 6.88
CA CYS A 48 -12.17 -6.10 7.25
C CYS A 48 -12.66 -4.71 7.68
N LEU A 49 -13.67 -4.14 6.98
CA LEU A 49 -14.26 -2.87 7.36
C LEU A 49 -15.03 -2.95 8.67
N ALA A 50 -15.74 -4.04 8.92
CA ALA A 50 -16.43 -4.27 10.19
C ALA A 50 -15.43 -4.34 11.37
N ALA A 51 -14.32 -5.09 11.21
CA ALA A 51 -13.23 -5.16 12.19
C ALA A 51 -12.56 -3.79 12.43
N ALA A 52 -12.51 -2.93 11.42
CA ALA A 52 -11.95 -1.58 11.54
C ALA A 52 -12.86 -0.57 12.29
N GLN A 53 -14.09 -0.95 12.64
CA GLN A 53 -15.00 -0.18 13.51
C GLN A 53 -15.19 1.28 13.05
N GLY A 54 -15.34 1.51 11.74
CA GLY A 54 -15.50 2.83 11.16
C GLY A 54 -14.19 3.60 10.90
N CYS A 55 -13.04 3.03 11.27
CA CYS A 55 -11.74 3.59 10.91
C CYS A 55 -11.39 3.31 9.43
N PRO A 56 -10.58 4.16 8.78
CA PRO A 56 -10.22 3.99 7.38
C PRO A 56 -9.38 2.74 7.12
N VAL A 57 -9.67 2.04 6.02
CA VAL A 57 -8.94 0.88 5.54
C VAL A 57 -8.39 1.14 4.15
N THR A 58 -7.07 1.11 3.99
CA THR A 58 -6.41 1.23 2.69
C THR A 58 -6.02 -0.16 2.19
N VAL A 59 -6.64 -0.60 1.10
CA VAL A 59 -6.43 -1.92 0.51
C VAL A 59 -5.44 -1.82 -0.65
N ARG A 60 -4.38 -2.60 -0.59
CA ARG A 60 -3.48 -2.78 -1.72
C ARG A 60 -4.06 -3.87 -2.62
N THR A 61 -4.21 -3.59 -3.93
CA THR A 61 -4.60 -4.62 -4.90
C THR A 61 -3.59 -5.76 -4.95
N PHE A 62 -3.90 -6.84 -5.60
CA PHE A 62 -3.04 -8.03 -5.63
C PHE A 62 -1.61 -7.68 -6.05
N ASP A 63 -0.65 -8.23 -5.30
CA ASP A 63 0.78 -8.04 -5.53
C ASP A 63 1.51 -9.38 -5.46
N PHE A 64 1.34 -10.15 -6.51
CA PHE A 64 2.08 -11.40 -6.77
C PHE A 64 2.61 -11.39 -8.21
N GLY A 65 3.66 -12.16 -8.46
CA GLY A 65 4.28 -12.26 -9.77
C GLY A 65 3.43 -13.11 -10.73
N ALA A 66 3.53 -12.81 -12.03
CA ALA A 66 2.84 -13.54 -13.10
C ALA A 66 3.35 -14.99 -13.27
N ASP A 67 4.59 -15.23 -12.84
CA ASP A 67 5.22 -16.57 -12.91
C ASP A 67 4.74 -17.51 -11.79
N ARG A 68 3.94 -17.01 -10.88
CA ARG A 68 3.19 -17.81 -9.92
C ARG A 68 1.82 -18.12 -10.50
N THR A 69 1.70 -19.29 -11.08
CA THR A 69 0.40 -19.97 -11.01
C THR A 69 0.11 -20.22 -9.54
N MET A 70 -1.17 -20.32 -9.16
CA MET A 70 -1.53 -20.61 -7.77
C MET A 70 -0.93 -21.94 -7.28
N ALA A 71 -0.58 -22.88 -8.18
CA ALA A 71 0.19 -24.09 -7.89
C ALA A 71 1.66 -23.77 -7.50
N ASP A 72 2.31 -22.82 -8.14
CA ASP A 72 3.71 -22.46 -7.89
C ASP A 72 3.91 -21.74 -6.56
N ALA A 73 2.90 -21.00 -6.08
CA ALA A 73 2.92 -20.39 -4.75
C ALA A 73 3.07 -21.42 -3.62
N TYR A 74 2.60 -22.65 -3.85
CA TYR A 74 2.70 -23.78 -2.90
C TYR A 74 3.96 -24.61 -3.07
N GLN A 75 4.62 -24.56 -4.22
CA GLN A 75 5.82 -25.37 -4.50
C GLN A 75 7.13 -24.65 -4.13
N GLY A 76 7.08 -23.48 -3.48
CA GLY A 76 8.28 -22.76 -3.07
C GLY A 76 9.09 -22.15 -4.22
N VAL A 77 8.51 -22.08 -5.42
CA VAL A 77 9.16 -21.43 -6.58
C VAL A 77 9.29 -19.93 -6.27
N GLN A 78 10.53 -19.46 -6.16
CA GLN A 78 10.83 -18.04 -6.00
C GLN A 78 10.42 -17.29 -7.28
N SER A 79 9.30 -16.55 -7.21
CA SER A 79 8.96 -15.63 -8.28
C SER A 79 9.98 -14.48 -8.29
N SER A 80 10.41 -14.07 -9.47
CA SER A 80 11.24 -12.87 -9.61
C SER A 80 10.55 -11.66 -8.94
N LYS A 81 11.30 -10.91 -8.15
CA LYS A 81 10.85 -9.63 -7.57
C LYS A 81 10.84 -8.51 -8.62
N LEU A 82 11.45 -8.74 -9.77
CA LEU A 82 11.48 -7.87 -10.94
C LEU A 82 10.47 -8.37 -11.99
N GLY A 83 9.97 -7.45 -12.84
CA GLY A 83 9.09 -7.82 -13.95
C GLY A 83 7.61 -7.79 -13.61
N LEU A 84 6.86 -8.84 -14.02
CA LEU A 84 5.40 -8.89 -13.94
C LEU A 84 4.90 -9.20 -12.54
N ARG A 85 4.68 -8.17 -11.73
CA ARG A 85 4.00 -8.24 -10.43
C ARG A 85 3.18 -6.97 -10.17
N GLY A 86 2.30 -7.03 -9.19
CA GLY A 86 1.45 -5.90 -8.81
C GLY A 86 0.59 -5.44 -9.97
N ILE A 87 0.51 -4.12 -10.19
CA ILE A 87 -0.33 -3.54 -11.24
C ILE A 87 0.00 -4.07 -12.63
N ARG A 88 1.26 -4.35 -12.93
CA ARG A 88 1.69 -4.88 -14.23
C ARG A 88 1.04 -6.24 -14.52
N ASN A 89 0.94 -7.10 -13.52
CA ASN A 89 0.24 -8.38 -13.63
C ASN A 89 -1.29 -8.18 -13.69
N SER A 90 -1.82 -7.23 -12.93
CA SER A 90 -3.24 -6.90 -12.95
C SER A 90 -3.70 -6.40 -14.32
N LEU A 91 -2.94 -5.50 -14.96
CA LEU A 91 -3.24 -4.99 -16.29
C LEU A 91 -3.15 -6.07 -17.39
N ARG A 92 -2.26 -7.06 -17.21
CA ARG A 92 -2.17 -8.22 -18.12
C ARG A 92 -3.35 -9.19 -17.96
N ASN A 93 -3.98 -9.20 -16.78
CA ASN A 93 -5.11 -10.06 -16.44
C ASN A 93 -6.35 -9.23 -16.08
N PRO A 94 -6.92 -8.45 -17.02
CA PRO A 94 -7.91 -7.42 -16.74
C PRO A 94 -9.19 -7.99 -16.10
N ARG A 95 -9.66 -9.17 -16.49
CA ARG A 95 -10.85 -9.79 -15.89
C ARG A 95 -10.71 -10.04 -14.39
N GLN A 96 -9.54 -10.51 -13.96
CA GLN A 96 -9.26 -10.71 -12.53
C GLN A 96 -9.17 -9.39 -11.80
N PHE A 97 -8.58 -8.39 -12.42
CA PHE A 97 -8.45 -7.05 -11.87
C PHE A 97 -9.82 -6.37 -11.74
N GLU A 98 -10.67 -6.43 -12.77
CA GLU A 98 -12.07 -5.97 -12.74
C GLU A 98 -12.85 -6.63 -11.59
N THR A 99 -12.73 -7.95 -11.41
CA THR A 99 -13.34 -8.67 -10.28
C THR A 99 -12.93 -8.07 -8.94
N GLN A 100 -11.64 -7.79 -8.74
CA GLN A 100 -11.15 -7.19 -7.51
C GLN A 100 -11.64 -5.75 -7.33
N ILE A 101 -11.58 -4.92 -8.38
CA ILE A 101 -12.02 -3.52 -8.32
C ILE A 101 -13.51 -3.42 -8.03
N CYS A 102 -14.36 -4.23 -8.71
CA CYS A 102 -15.79 -4.27 -8.42
C CYS A 102 -16.07 -4.64 -6.97
N ALA A 103 -15.42 -5.68 -6.44
CA ALA A 103 -15.57 -6.10 -5.05
C ALA A 103 -15.16 -4.99 -4.05
N LEU A 104 -14.05 -4.29 -4.32
CA LEU A 104 -13.55 -3.19 -3.49
C LEU A 104 -14.51 -1.99 -3.48
N MET A 105 -15.01 -1.58 -4.64
CA MET A 105 -15.95 -0.47 -4.75
C MET A 105 -17.29 -0.79 -4.07
N ARG A 106 -17.77 -2.03 -4.16
CA ARG A 106 -18.95 -2.51 -3.43
C ARG A 106 -18.73 -2.48 -1.92
N ALA A 107 -17.57 -2.95 -1.46
CA ALA A 107 -17.22 -2.91 -0.04
C ALA A 107 -17.08 -1.46 0.47
N ALA A 108 -16.56 -0.55 -0.34
CA ALA A 108 -16.45 0.87 -0.01
C ALA A 108 -17.80 1.57 0.24
N ALA A 109 -18.93 0.99 -0.18
CA ALA A 109 -20.26 1.46 0.21
C ALA A 109 -20.61 1.15 1.67
N ARG A 110 -19.82 0.28 2.35
CA ARG A 110 -20.05 -0.14 3.73
C ARG A 110 -19.16 0.56 4.75
N GLY A 111 -18.16 1.31 4.30
CA GLY A 111 -17.24 2.03 5.20
C GLY A 111 -16.10 2.73 4.47
N PRO A 112 -15.25 3.44 5.21
CA PRO A 112 -14.18 4.26 4.63
C PRO A 112 -13.04 3.39 4.08
N LEU A 113 -13.19 2.89 2.85
CA LEU A 113 -12.21 2.10 2.12
C LEU A 113 -11.53 2.94 1.05
N ARG A 114 -10.21 2.80 0.94
CA ARG A 114 -9.36 3.37 -0.11
C ARG A 114 -8.60 2.25 -0.80
N VAL A 115 -8.31 2.41 -2.08
CA VAL A 115 -7.61 1.40 -2.91
C VAL A 115 -6.28 1.94 -3.39
N MET A 116 -5.18 1.18 -3.27
CA MET A 116 -3.89 1.56 -3.82
C MET A 116 -3.33 0.49 -4.76
N PHE A 117 -2.70 0.96 -5.84
CA PHE A 117 -2.04 0.12 -6.83
C PHE A 117 -0.56 -0.04 -6.51
N PRO A 118 -0.06 -1.28 -6.30
CA PRO A 118 1.36 -1.54 -6.08
C PRO A 118 2.13 -1.63 -7.40
N MET A 119 3.45 -1.39 -7.35
CA MET A 119 4.38 -1.57 -8.49
C MET A 119 4.07 -0.70 -9.71
N VAL A 120 3.41 0.43 -9.51
CA VAL A 120 3.26 1.47 -10.53
C VAL A 120 4.65 2.04 -10.84
N THR A 121 4.97 2.23 -12.11
CA THR A 121 6.27 2.74 -12.57
C THR A 121 6.17 4.08 -13.26
N GLU A 122 5.17 4.22 -14.11
CA GLU A 122 4.92 5.38 -14.96
C GLU A 122 3.45 5.78 -14.84
N VAL A 123 3.11 7.01 -15.24
CA VAL A 123 1.74 7.50 -15.17
C VAL A 123 0.79 6.71 -16.07
N GLU A 124 1.28 6.12 -17.14
CA GLU A 124 0.51 5.26 -18.04
C GLU A 124 -0.01 4.00 -17.35
N ASP A 125 0.72 3.45 -16.37
CA ASP A 125 0.23 2.34 -15.54
C ASP A 125 -0.98 2.78 -14.70
N TRP A 126 -0.93 4.00 -14.18
CA TRP A 126 -2.03 4.62 -13.43
C TRP A 126 -3.24 4.85 -14.31
N ASP A 127 -3.06 5.49 -15.47
CA ASP A 127 -4.14 5.81 -16.41
C ASP A 127 -4.82 4.54 -16.91
N ALA A 128 -4.06 3.51 -17.24
CA ALA A 128 -4.59 2.21 -17.64
C ALA A 128 -5.41 1.55 -16.52
N ALA A 129 -4.95 1.63 -15.28
CA ALA A 129 -5.69 1.12 -14.13
C ALA A 129 -6.99 1.89 -13.90
N MET A 130 -6.95 3.23 -13.99
CA MET A 130 -8.13 4.08 -13.82
C MET A 130 -9.15 3.92 -14.95
N HIS A 131 -8.71 3.57 -16.16
CA HIS A 131 -9.63 3.19 -17.23
C HIS A 131 -10.43 1.93 -16.89
N ILE A 132 -9.78 0.91 -16.30
CA ILE A 132 -10.46 -0.29 -15.80
C ILE A 132 -11.41 0.05 -14.63
N VAL A 133 -10.99 0.94 -13.72
CA VAL A 133 -11.87 1.43 -12.65
C VAL A 133 -13.15 2.05 -13.19
N GLU A 134 -13.06 2.89 -14.23
CA GLU A 134 -14.25 3.52 -14.83
C GLU A 134 -15.15 2.48 -15.54
N HIS A 135 -14.56 1.51 -16.22
CA HIS A 135 -15.31 0.38 -16.77
C HIS A 135 -16.08 -0.39 -15.66
N CYS A 136 -15.44 -0.63 -14.52
CA CYS A 136 -16.08 -1.26 -13.36
C CYS A 136 -17.22 -0.41 -12.78
N ARG A 137 -17.07 0.93 -12.69
CA ARG A 137 -18.14 1.84 -12.28
C ARG A 137 -19.36 1.71 -13.18
N GLN A 138 -19.15 1.76 -14.48
CA GLN A 138 -20.21 1.61 -15.45
C GLN A 138 -20.89 0.23 -15.33
N SER A 139 -20.14 -0.86 -15.27
CA SER A 139 -20.67 -2.22 -15.09
C SER A 139 -21.51 -2.36 -13.83
N LEU A 140 -21.08 -1.81 -12.70
CA LEU A 140 -21.83 -1.85 -11.43
C LEU A 140 -23.13 -1.04 -11.52
N ARG A 141 -23.13 0.13 -12.20
CA ARG A 141 -24.35 0.91 -12.47
C ARG A 141 -25.35 0.14 -13.32
N GLU A 142 -24.89 -0.45 -14.42
CA GLU A 142 -25.73 -1.23 -15.34
C GLU A 142 -26.35 -2.47 -14.66
N ARG A 143 -25.58 -3.12 -13.77
CA ARG A 143 -26.05 -4.26 -12.98
C ARG A 143 -26.95 -3.85 -11.79
N GLY A 144 -27.13 -2.55 -11.52
CA GLY A 144 -27.88 -2.05 -10.36
C GLY A 144 -27.31 -2.46 -9.01
N VAL A 145 -26.01 -2.72 -8.94
CA VAL A 145 -25.32 -3.16 -7.71
C VAL A 145 -24.85 -1.95 -6.90
N PRO A 146 -25.20 -1.83 -5.61
CA PRO A 146 -24.75 -0.73 -4.78
C PRO A 146 -23.22 -0.71 -4.61
N PHE A 147 -22.59 0.44 -4.81
CA PHE A 147 -21.17 0.67 -4.64
C PHE A 147 -20.88 2.14 -4.29
N ASN A 148 -19.66 2.46 -3.87
CA ASN A 148 -19.24 3.83 -3.63
C ASN A 148 -18.59 4.41 -4.90
N GLU A 149 -19.28 5.31 -5.57
CA GLU A 149 -18.78 5.98 -6.79
C GLU A 149 -17.51 6.82 -6.53
N LYS A 150 -17.35 7.32 -5.30
CA LYS A 150 -16.25 8.16 -4.87
C LYS A 150 -15.19 7.38 -4.08
N THR A 151 -15.07 6.08 -4.34
CA THR A 151 -13.98 5.28 -3.75
C THR A 151 -12.64 5.91 -4.10
N PRO A 152 -11.81 6.31 -3.10
CA PRO A 152 -10.52 6.92 -3.39
C PRO A 152 -9.52 5.89 -3.90
N PHE A 153 -8.76 6.29 -4.94
CA PHE A 153 -7.67 5.48 -5.51
C PHE A 153 -6.33 6.19 -5.35
N GLY A 154 -5.27 5.42 -5.09
CA GLY A 154 -3.93 5.95 -4.89
C GLY A 154 -2.83 5.03 -5.40
N VAL A 155 -1.61 5.52 -5.36
CA VAL A 155 -0.41 4.82 -5.82
C VAL A 155 0.47 4.42 -4.63
N MET A 156 0.95 3.16 -4.64
CA MET A 156 2.03 2.75 -3.76
C MET A 156 3.37 2.97 -4.48
N LEU A 157 4.08 4.00 -4.07
CA LEU A 157 5.41 4.37 -4.56
C LEU A 157 6.45 3.40 -3.98
N SER A 158 6.68 2.33 -4.70
CA SER A 158 7.59 1.22 -4.34
C SER A 158 8.71 1.00 -5.36
N VAL A 159 8.68 1.76 -6.46
CA VAL A 159 9.70 1.76 -7.51
C VAL A 159 10.31 3.17 -7.59
N PRO A 160 11.65 3.31 -7.73
CA PRO A 160 12.30 4.62 -7.79
C PRO A 160 11.78 5.53 -8.92
N SER A 161 11.46 4.99 -10.10
CA SER A 161 10.88 5.77 -11.21
C SER A 161 9.61 6.49 -10.78
N ALA A 162 8.67 5.81 -10.15
CA ALA A 162 7.43 6.42 -9.67
C ALA A 162 7.64 7.49 -8.58
N CYS A 163 8.72 7.42 -7.80
CA CYS A 163 9.07 8.48 -6.85
C CYS A 163 9.64 9.71 -7.56
N LEU A 164 10.38 9.52 -8.66
CA LEU A 164 10.98 10.58 -9.47
C LEU A 164 9.94 11.39 -10.25
N THR A 165 8.80 10.77 -10.57
CA THR A 165 7.69 11.37 -11.33
C THR A 165 6.40 11.46 -10.50
N ALA A 166 6.53 11.62 -9.18
CA ALA A 166 5.39 11.61 -8.26
C ALA A 166 4.37 12.73 -8.56
N GLU A 167 4.81 13.86 -9.11
CA GLU A 167 3.97 14.97 -9.54
C GLU A 167 3.02 14.61 -10.67
N GLU A 168 3.39 13.69 -11.55
CA GLU A 168 2.54 13.24 -12.66
C GLU A 168 1.31 12.49 -12.14
N PHE A 169 1.48 11.60 -11.15
CA PHE A 169 0.34 10.92 -10.52
C PHE A 169 -0.62 11.89 -9.84
N VAL A 170 -0.06 12.91 -9.18
CA VAL A 170 -0.85 13.98 -8.55
C VAL A 170 -1.62 14.77 -9.61
N ALA A 171 -0.99 15.15 -10.71
CA ALA A 171 -1.62 15.88 -11.82
C ALA A 171 -2.71 15.05 -12.51
N HIS A 172 -2.58 13.72 -12.56
CA HIS A 172 -3.57 12.78 -13.11
C HIS A 172 -4.64 12.32 -12.10
N GLY A 173 -4.77 13.04 -10.97
CA GLY A 173 -5.90 12.88 -10.06
C GLY A 173 -5.79 11.70 -9.07
N CYS A 174 -4.58 11.34 -8.69
CA CYS A 174 -4.35 10.38 -7.61
C CYS A 174 -4.84 10.98 -6.27
N ASP A 175 -5.73 10.28 -5.55
CA ASP A 175 -6.31 10.77 -4.32
C ASP A 175 -5.35 10.73 -3.12
N PHE A 176 -4.36 9.85 -3.12
CA PHE A 176 -3.36 9.70 -2.05
C PHE A 176 -2.14 8.92 -2.51
N LEU A 177 -1.02 9.11 -1.84
CA LEU A 177 0.23 8.40 -2.09
C LEU A 177 0.63 7.54 -0.87
N VAL A 178 1.21 6.37 -1.14
CA VAL A 178 1.77 5.50 -0.09
C VAL A 178 3.20 5.15 -0.43
N ILE A 179 4.15 5.50 0.43
CA ILE A 179 5.56 5.15 0.24
C ILE A 179 5.79 3.74 0.79
N GLY A 180 6.09 2.78 -0.09
CA GLY A 180 6.38 1.39 0.25
C GLY A 180 7.87 1.14 0.44
N THR A 181 8.42 1.39 1.64
CA THR A 181 9.88 1.42 1.87
C THR A 181 10.59 0.10 1.59
N ASN A 182 9.90 -1.05 1.70
CA ASN A 182 10.55 -2.35 1.52
C ASN A 182 11.07 -2.55 0.09
N ASP A 183 10.16 -2.46 -0.87
CA ASP A 183 10.49 -2.65 -2.30
C ASP A 183 11.25 -1.44 -2.83
N LEU A 184 10.90 -0.21 -2.40
CA LEU A 184 11.65 0.99 -2.77
C LEU A 184 13.13 0.89 -2.38
N THR A 185 13.44 0.43 -1.16
CA THR A 185 14.83 0.21 -0.73
C THR A 185 15.52 -0.86 -1.58
N GLN A 186 14.84 -1.97 -1.81
CA GLN A 186 15.36 -3.08 -2.61
C GLN A 186 15.76 -2.63 -4.02
N TYR A 187 14.88 -1.89 -4.70
CA TYR A 187 15.14 -1.45 -6.07
C TYR A 187 16.11 -0.27 -6.15
N THR A 188 16.09 0.64 -5.18
CA THR A 188 17.06 1.75 -5.12
C THR A 188 18.49 1.24 -4.93
N HIS A 189 18.69 0.18 -4.17
CA HIS A 189 20.02 -0.35 -3.85
C HIS A 189 20.37 -1.63 -4.60
N ALA A 190 19.48 -2.14 -5.48
CA ALA A 190 19.64 -3.44 -6.14
C ALA A 190 19.98 -4.56 -5.15
N ALA A 191 19.39 -4.54 -3.96
CA ALA A 191 19.68 -5.44 -2.86
C ALA A 191 18.42 -6.21 -2.44
N ASP A 192 18.42 -7.52 -2.65
CA ASP A 192 17.31 -8.37 -2.24
C ASP A 192 17.30 -8.50 -0.71
N ARG A 193 16.19 -8.03 -0.07
CA ARG A 193 16.01 -8.06 1.38
C ARG A 193 15.94 -9.46 2.01
N GLU A 194 15.70 -10.49 1.20
CA GLU A 194 15.60 -11.88 1.66
C GLU A 194 16.95 -12.63 1.58
N LEU A 195 17.95 -12.03 0.93
CA LEU A 195 19.27 -12.57 0.82
C LEU A 195 20.19 -12.00 1.92
N ALA A 196 20.59 -12.84 2.87
CA ALA A 196 21.52 -12.45 3.94
C ALA A 196 22.83 -11.84 3.40
N SER A 197 23.33 -12.32 2.25
CA SER A 197 24.51 -11.77 1.59
C SER A 197 24.35 -10.33 1.08
N ALA A 198 23.11 -9.87 0.89
CA ALA A 198 22.79 -8.53 0.42
C ALA A 198 22.43 -7.55 1.56
N GLU A 199 22.35 -8.02 2.81
CA GLU A 199 21.87 -7.24 3.96
C GLU A 199 22.59 -5.90 4.14
N ARG A 200 23.93 -5.88 4.01
CA ARG A 200 24.73 -4.66 4.16
C ARG A 200 24.40 -3.57 3.13
N TYR A 201 23.82 -3.95 1.99
CA TYR A 201 23.43 -3.03 0.92
C TYR A 201 21.98 -2.57 1.05
N TYR A 202 21.14 -3.28 1.79
CA TYR A 202 19.75 -2.92 2.02
C TYR A 202 19.65 -1.83 3.08
N ARG A 203 19.65 -0.56 2.66
CA ARG A 203 19.78 0.61 3.54
C ARG A 203 18.58 1.56 3.44
N PRO A 204 17.50 1.32 4.20
CA PRO A 204 16.26 2.09 4.11
C PRO A 204 16.39 3.57 4.55
N ALA A 205 17.42 3.93 5.32
CA ALA A 205 17.70 5.29 5.75
C ALA A 205 18.83 5.97 4.95
N SER A 206 19.20 5.42 3.79
CA SER A 206 20.28 5.99 2.97
C SER A 206 19.96 7.39 2.43
N PRO A 207 20.98 8.19 2.05
CA PRO A 207 20.75 9.47 1.39
C PRO A 207 19.91 9.36 0.11
N ALA A 208 20.02 8.26 -0.66
CA ALA A 208 19.21 8.04 -1.84
C ALA A 208 17.72 7.89 -1.49
N MET A 209 17.41 7.09 -0.47
CA MET A 209 16.03 6.92 0.01
C MET A 209 15.45 8.24 0.52
N LYS A 210 16.22 9.02 1.28
CA LYS A 210 15.79 10.35 1.77
C LYS A 210 15.45 11.29 0.61
N LYS A 211 16.27 11.31 -0.45
CA LYS A 211 15.99 12.13 -1.65
C LYS A 211 14.71 11.71 -2.34
N LEU A 212 14.49 10.41 -2.57
CA LEU A 212 13.26 9.93 -3.18
C LEU A 212 12.03 10.29 -2.35
N ILE A 213 12.09 10.10 -1.03
CA ILE A 213 11.00 10.47 -0.12
C ILE A 213 10.74 11.99 -0.16
N ALA A 214 11.79 12.82 -0.17
CA ALA A 214 11.64 14.28 -0.24
C ALA A 214 10.93 14.72 -1.53
N MET A 215 11.28 14.15 -2.70
CA MET A 215 10.61 14.44 -3.97
C MET A 215 9.11 14.08 -3.92
N VAL A 216 8.77 12.93 -3.35
CA VAL A 216 7.37 12.54 -3.14
C VAL A 216 6.63 13.53 -2.24
N MET A 217 7.26 13.97 -1.15
CA MET A 217 6.66 14.94 -0.23
C MET A 217 6.45 16.31 -0.87
N GLU A 218 7.37 16.76 -1.72
CA GLU A 218 7.23 18.00 -2.50
C GLU A 218 6.06 17.93 -3.47
N ALA A 219 5.97 16.86 -4.27
CA ALA A 219 4.86 16.63 -5.20
C ALA A 219 3.51 16.56 -4.48
N ALA A 220 3.44 15.81 -3.39
CA ALA A 220 2.23 15.68 -2.59
C ALA A 220 1.79 17.00 -1.95
N LYS A 221 2.74 17.80 -1.45
CA LYS A 221 2.46 19.13 -0.89
C LYS A 221 1.93 20.09 -1.95
N ALA A 222 2.53 20.10 -3.14
CA ALA A 222 2.08 20.96 -4.25
C ALA A 222 0.64 20.65 -4.67
N GLY A 223 0.25 19.36 -4.71
CA GLY A 223 -1.11 18.94 -5.07
C GLY A 223 -2.06 18.78 -3.91
N ASN A 224 -1.65 19.05 -2.66
CA ASN A 224 -2.44 18.82 -1.44
C ASN A 224 -2.94 17.36 -1.33
N VAL A 225 -2.10 16.39 -1.69
CA VAL A 225 -2.40 14.96 -1.65
C VAL A 225 -1.82 14.33 -0.38
N PRO A 226 -2.58 13.56 0.41
CA PRO A 226 -2.07 12.94 1.63
C PRO A 226 -1.06 11.82 1.33
N VAL A 227 0.00 11.74 2.16
CA VAL A 227 1.04 10.71 2.06
C VAL A 227 1.06 9.84 3.31
N THR A 228 1.10 8.52 3.10
CA THR A 228 1.35 7.53 4.16
C THR A 228 2.65 6.80 3.87
N ILE A 229 3.46 6.52 4.88
CA ILE A 229 4.66 5.68 4.74
C ILE A 229 4.44 4.32 5.42
N CYS A 230 4.86 3.25 4.77
CA CYS A 230 4.76 1.89 5.29
C CYS A 230 6.03 1.07 4.99
N GLY A 231 6.17 -0.05 5.67
CA GLY A 231 7.27 -1.00 5.53
C GLY A 231 7.98 -1.28 6.85
N LEU A 232 8.92 -2.23 6.83
CA LEU A 232 9.63 -2.68 8.05
C LEU A 232 10.46 -1.56 8.69
N ALA A 233 11.05 -0.69 7.86
CA ALA A 233 11.87 0.43 8.32
C ALA A 233 11.09 1.43 9.18
N VAL A 234 9.78 1.55 8.97
CA VAL A 234 8.92 2.52 9.68
C VAL A 234 8.76 2.17 11.16
N GLY A 235 8.88 0.90 11.54
CA GLY A 235 8.84 0.47 12.94
C GLY A 235 10.15 0.67 13.72
N ASN A 236 11.22 1.12 13.07
CA ASN A 236 12.48 1.49 13.72
C ASN A 236 12.39 2.93 14.25
N PRO A 237 12.64 3.19 15.55
CA PRO A 237 12.50 4.52 16.14
C PRO A 237 13.32 5.60 15.43
N VAL A 238 14.59 5.32 15.09
CA VAL A 238 15.46 6.27 14.41
C VAL A 238 14.89 6.69 13.05
N ASN A 239 14.46 5.71 12.25
CA ASN A 239 13.84 6.00 10.95
C ASN A 239 12.52 6.74 11.10
N THR A 240 11.71 6.36 12.12
CA THR A 240 10.43 7.02 12.41
C THR A 240 10.61 8.52 12.64
N VAL A 241 11.59 8.89 13.48
CA VAL A 241 11.91 10.30 13.76
C VAL A 241 12.38 11.01 12.49
N GLN A 242 13.26 10.40 11.71
CA GLN A 242 13.72 11.00 10.45
C GLN A 242 12.57 11.24 9.47
N TYR A 243 11.64 10.29 9.33
CA TYR A 243 10.47 10.47 8.46
C TYR A 243 9.53 11.57 8.98
N LEU A 244 9.38 11.69 10.30
CA LEU A 244 8.61 12.78 10.92
C LEU A 244 9.24 14.16 10.60
N GLN A 245 10.57 14.29 10.71
CA GLN A 245 11.33 15.50 10.35
C GLN A 245 11.22 15.85 8.85
N MET A 246 11.09 14.84 7.97
CA MET A 246 10.82 15.04 6.55
C MET A 246 9.38 15.49 6.24
N GLY A 247 8.53 15.67 7.25
CA GLY A 247 7.15 16.14 7.10
C GLY A 247 6.09 15.04 7.03
N LEU A 248 6.47 13.78 7.12
CA LEU A 248 5.49 12.67 7.14
C LEU A 248 4.67 12.70 8.45
N ARG A 249 3.36 12.48 8.34
CA ARG A 249 2.42 12.49 9.47
C ARG A 249 1.54 11.25 9.56
N SER A 250 1.63 10.34 8.56
CA SER A 250 0.86 9.10 8.51
C SER A 250 1.80 7.91 8.36
N PHE A 251 1.84 7.07 9.39
CA PHE A 251 2.75 5.93 9.51
C PHE A 251 1.93 4.64 9.62
N SER A 252 2.24 3.65 8.78
CA SER A 252 1.61 2.34 8.82
C SER A 252 2.63 1.26 9.16
N VAL A 253 2.44 0.61 10.30
CA VAL A 253 3.37 -0.37 10.90
C VAL A 253 2.66 -1.69 11.23
N SER A 254 3.41 -2.75 11.47
CA SER A 254 2.82 -3.99 11.98
C SER A 254 2.17 -3.76 13.35
N PRO A 255 1.12 -4.53 13.72
CA PRO A 255 0.45 -4.37 15.02
C PRO A 255 1.42 -4.42 16.19
N GLN A 256 2.44 -5.30 16.15
CA GLN A 256 3.46 -5.42 17.20
C GLN A 256 4.31 -4.15 17.40
N ASN A 257 4.49 -3.35 16.36
CA ASN A 257 5.28 -2.12 16.42
C ASN A 257 4.44 -0.87 16.72
N LEU A 258 3.10 -0.99 16.77
CA LEU A 258 2.20 0.15 16.84
C LEU A 258 2.44 1.02 18.07
N LEU A 259 2.47 0.42 19.26
CA LEU A 259 2.64 1.14 20.53
C LEU A 259 4.03 1.80 20.61
N ARG A 260 5.08 1.09 20.18
CA ARG A 260 6.44 1.62 20.15
C ARG A 260 6.54 2.81 19.20
N THR A 261 6.00 2.69 18.00
CA THR A 261 6.00 3.78 17.01
C THR A 261 5.20 4.99 17.52
N LYS A 262 4.04 4.77 18.15
CA LYS A 262 3.28 5.86 18.78
C LYS A 262 4.08 6.59 19.85
N LYS A 263 4.74 5.84 20.74
CA LYS A 263 5.59 6.41 21.78
C LYS A 263 6.69 7.26 21.16
N THR A 264 7.44 6.73 20.19
CA THR A 264 8.50 7.47 19.47
C THR A 264 7.99 8.76 18.84
N LEU A 265 6.83 8.74 18.18
CA LEU A 265 6.25 9.92 17.55
C LEU A 265 5.85 11.00 18.58
N LEU A 266 5.26 10.60 19.71
CA LEU A 266 4.88 11.51 20.77
C LEU A 266 6.09 12.15 21.45
N GLU A 267 7.15 11.38 21.70
CA GLU A 267 8.40 11.86 22.28
C GLU A 267 9.12 12.84 21.33
N ALA A 268 9.20 12.53 20.03
CA ALA A 268 9.80 13.40 19.03
C ALA A 268 9.00 14.69 18.78
N ASP A 269 7.67 14.66 18.90
CA ASP A 269 6.82 15.85 18.76
C ASP A 269 6.89 16.76 19.99
N ALA A 270 7.11 16.17 21.18
CA ALA A 270 7.25 16.91 22.43
C ALA A 270 8.63 17.61 22.58
N HIS A 271 9.67 17.06 21.92
CA HIS A 271 11.06 17.55 22.00
C HIS A 271 11.68 17.64 20.61
N PRO A 272 11.24 18.60 19.77
CA PRO A 272 11.73 18.71 18.40
C PRO A 272 13.23 19.00 18.29
N ASP A 273 13.83 19.64 19.29
CA ASP A 273 15.24 20.04 19.29
C ASP A 273 16.21 18.92 19.74
N ASP A 274 15.73 17.91 20.49
CA ASP A 274 16.56 16.79 20.95
C ASP A 274 16.72 15.67 19.88
N ALA A 275 16.02 15.78 18.78
CA ALA A 275 16.02 14.78 17.69
C ALA A 275 17.24 14.90 16.73
N GLU A 276 18.16 15.82 16.97
CA GLU A 276 19.39 16.00 16.16
C GLU A 276 20.61 15.21 16.66
N LEU A 277 20.49 14.41 17.72
CA LEU A 277 21.62 13.73 18.34
C LEU A 277 21.63 12.22 18.06
N GLU A 278 22.64 11.84 17.31
CA GLU A 278 23.30 10.57 16.98
C GLU A 278 23.13 10.03 15.58
#